data_77d0672f2478395645071ca6f1067b31
#
_entry.id   77d0672f2478395645071ca6f1067b31
#
_cell.length_a   1.000
_cell.length_b   1.000
_cell.length_c   1.000
_cell.angle_alpha   90.00
_cell.angle_beta   90.00
_cell.angle_gamma   90.00
#
_symmetry.space_group_name_H-M   'P 1'
#
loop_
_entity.id
_entity.type
_entity.pdbx_description
1 polymer ?
#
loop_
_entity_poly.entity_id
_entity_poly.type
_entity_poly.pdbx_seq_one_letter_code
_entity_poly.pdbx_strand_id
1 'polypeptide(L)'
;IYPLIIPFCLLLIDMVTRLNEKFKERRIIDFTQTMGNAVEALRDTHLPLILDQNISHILVDEFQDTNESQLIFIELLTQNFAGNPEKSFFAVGDPMQSIYRFRKAEVEIFSRVQKNGISDLKLTSLFLKVNFRSNKNIIDWLNNSFSKAFPLIDDSDEGSVPYSSCESSNNNLEGGMELIALTCDTKSKTAQYEAEALYVLNLIKDIRKSNPDASIAVLTRSKAHLSELITLINKQNTSIPIDAIEMSKILSNQTFADILCLTKALFDFSDRTNWIAALKSPWCGLSINDLVLLFEKDHKSLVWELINNIDNTSRLDKNSARRLRSF
;
A
#
# COMPACT_ATOMS: atom_id res chain seq x y z
N ILE A 1 -25.84 28.02 -6.38
CA ILE A 1 -24.89 27.16 -5.62
C ILE A 1 -25.33 27.07 -4.16
N TYR A 2 -25.69 28.18 -3.46
CA TYR A 2 -26.11 28.18 -2.05
C TYR A 2 -27.28 27.23 -1.68
N PRO A 3 -28.36 27.08 -2.49
CA PRO A 3 -29.49 26.20 -2.15
C PRO A 3 -29.13 24.71 -2.03
N LEU A 4 -28.02 24.27 -2.66
CA LEU A 4 -27.58 22.87 -2.63
C LEU A 4 -26.58 22.58 -1.51
N ILE A 5 -25.88 23.59 -1.01
CA ILE A 5 -24.84 23.39 0.03
C ILE A 5 -25.47 22.93 1.35
N ILE A 6 -26.55 23.57 1.80
CA ILE A 6 -27.20 23.22 3.08
C ILE A 6 -27.73 21.78 3.07
N PRO A 7 -28.53 21.32 2.07
CA PRO A 7 -28.96 19.93 2.00
C PRO A 7 -27.78 18.94 1.91
N PHE A 8 -26.71 19.31 1.21
CA PHE A 8 -25.51 18.48 1.12
C PHE A 8 -24.80 18.33 2.47
N CYS A 9 -24.65 19.43 3.23
CA CYS A 9 -24.09 19.38 4.58
C CYS A 9 -24.93 18.51 5.53
N LEU A 10 -26.26 18.64 5.48
CA LEU A 10 -27.17 17.81 6.29
C LEU A 10 -27.05 16.32 5.92
N LEU A 11 -26.94 16.01 4.62
CA LEU A 11 -26.71 14.64 4.16
C LEU A 11 -25.38 14.09 4.67
N LEU A 12 -24.31 14.87 4.64
CA LEU A 12 -22.99 14.46 5.16
C LEU A 12 -23.07 14.15 6.66
N ILE A 13 -23.76 14.95 7.44
CA ILE A 13 -23.95 14.72 8.88
C ILE A 13 -24.70 13.40 9.12
N ASP A 14 -25.78 13.14 8.39
CA ASP A 14 -26.52 11.86 8.49
C ASP A 14 -25.66 10.67 8.09
N MET A 15 -24.89 10.79 7.00
CA MET A 15 -23.97 9.73 6.55
C MET A 15 -22.89 9.42 7.60
N VAL A 16 -22.26 10.42 8.21
CA VAL A 16 -21.26 10.24 9.26
C VAL A 16 -21.87 9.58 10.50
N THR A 17 -23.07 10.00 10.88
CA THR A 17 -23.80 9.41 12.01
C THR A 17 -24.06 7.92 11.76
N ARG A 18 -24.59 7.55 10.60
CA ARG A 18 -24.84 6.15 10.21
C ARG A 18 -23.56 5.33 10.11
N LEU A 19 -22.46 5.93 9.62
CA LEU A 19 -21.16 5.26 9.57
C LEU A 19 -20.68 4.91 10.98
N ASN A 20 -20.77 5.86 11.91
CA ASN A 20 -20.38 5.63 13.31
C ASN A 20 -21.26 4.57 14.00
N GLU A 21 -22.57 4.52 13.70
CA GLU A 21 -23.44 3.44 14.16
C GLU A 21 -22.98 2.08 13.62
N LYS A 22 -22.64 2.00 12.32
CA LYS A 22 -22.13 0.78 11.72
C LYS A 22 -20.78 0.33 12.28
N PHE A 23 -19.89 1.26 12.58
CA PHE A 23 -18.65 0.96 13.27
C PHE A 23 -18.89 0.31 14.64
N LYS A 24 -19.83 0.87 15.42
CA LYS A 24 -20.24 0.31 16.73
C LYS A 24 -20.88 -1.09 16.59
N GLU A 25 -21.86 -1.23 15.69
CA GLU A 25 -22.55 -2.51 15.45
C GLU A 25 -21.58 -3.63 15.06
N ARG A 26 -20.64 -3.34 14.14
CA ARG A 26 -19.72 -4.31 13.59
C ARG A 26 -18.42 -4.46 14.39
N ARG A 27 -18.18 -3.63 15.39
CA ARG A 27 -16.93 -3.55 16.17
C ARG A 27 -15.70 -3.39 15.30
N ILE A 28 -15.79 -2.56 14.27
CA ILE A 28 -14.71 -2.20 13.35
C ILE A 28 -14.59 -0.69 13.32
N ILE A 29 -13.39 -0.20 13.01
CA ILE A 29 -13.10 1.22 12.79
C ILE A 29 -12.14 1.34 11.61
N ASP A 30 -12.11 2.50 10.95
CA ASP A 30 -11.09 2.83 9.96
C ASP A 30 -9.92 3.61 10.59
N PHE A 31 -8.90 3.87 9.80
CA PHE A 31 -7.72 4.61 10.27
C PHE A 31 -8.05 6.05 10.68
N THR A 32 -8.99 6.71 9.99
CA THR A 32 -9.42 8.07 10.32
C THR A 32 -10.11 8.12 11.68
N GLN A 33 -11.00 7.16 11.92
CA GLN A 33 -11.69 7.04 13.21
C GLN A 33 -10.72 6.67 14.34
N THR A 34 -9.71 5.82 14.05
CA THR A 34 -8.68 5.46 15.03
C THR A 34 -7.92 6.70 15.49
N MET A 35 -7.48 7.55 14.54
CA MET A 35 -6.78 8.79 14.87
C MET A 35 -7.70 9.79 15.59
N GLY A 36 -8.94 9.95 15.14
CA GLY A 36 -9.93 10.80 15.81
C GLY A 36 -10.17 10.39 17.26
N ASN A 37 -10.38 9.11 17.52
CA ASN A 37 -10.56 8.57 18.86
C ASN A 37 -9.31 8.75 19.74
N ALA A 38 -8.11 8.63 19.17
CA ALA A 38 -6.85 8.85 19.89
C ALA A 38 -6.71 10.32 20.31
N VAL A 39 -7.01 11.25 19.41
CA VAL A 39 -7.01 12.70 19.71
C VAL A 39 -8.06 13.04 20.78
N GLU A 40 -9.26 12.46 20.68
CA GLU A 40 -10.34 12.68 21.67
C GLU A 40 -9.93 12.14 23.05
N ALA A 41 -9.37 10.93 23.11
CA ALA A 41 -8.89 10.33 24.34
C ALA A 41 -7.78 11.17 25.02
N LEU A 42 -6.90 11.83 24.24
CA LEU A 42 -5.87 12.71 24.77
C LEU A 42 -6.43 14.07 25.28
N ARG A 43 -7.65 14.43 24.93
CA ARG A 43 -8.33 15.61 25.50
C ARG A 43 -8.99 15.31 26.86
N ASP A 44 -9.14 14.05 27.22
CA ASP A 44 -9.55 13.65 28.56
C ASP A 44 -8.44 13.95 29.57
N THR A 45 -8.80 14.35 30.78
CA THR A 45 -7.86 14.80 31.80
C THR A 45 -6.99 13.67 32.40
N HIS A 46 -7.42 12.43 32.34
CA HIS A 46 -6.73 11.31 32.97
C HIS A 46 -5.66 10.65 32.11
N LEU A 47 -5.95 10.43 30.83
CA LEU A 47 -5.02 9.72 29.93
C LEU A 47 -3.71 10.50 29.69
N PRO A 48 -3.72 11.81 29.44
CA PRO A 48 -2.49 12.59 29.31
C PRO A 48 -1.58 12.50 30.52
N LEU A 49 -2.11 12.49 31.72
CA LEU A 49 -1.33 12.38 32.95
C LEU A 49 -0.62 11.01 33.06
N ILE A 50 -1.31 9.94 32.70
CA ILE A 50 -0.74 8.58 32.69
C ILE A 50 0.36 8.48 31.64
N LEU A 51 0.12 9.00 30.45
CA LEU A 51 1.11 9.00 29.36
C LEU A 51 2.31 9.88 29.68
N ASP A 52 2.09 11.03 30.29
CA ASP A 52 3.14 11.96 30.70
C ASP A 52 4.11 11.33 31.72
N GLN A 53 3.62 10.48 32.59
CA GLN A 53 4.45 9.70 33.54
C GLN A 53 5.24 8.57 32.88
N ASN A 54 4.75 8.04 31.76
CA ASN A 54 5.33 6.85 31.12
C ASN A 54 6.15 7.16 29.86
N ILE A 55 5.94 8.34 29.23
CA ILE A 55 6.60 8.74 28.00
C ILE A 55 7.50 9.93 28.27
N SER A 56 8.82 9.72 28.18
CA SER A 56 9.82 10.77 28.34
C SER A 56 10.38 11.24 26.99
N HIS A 57 10.44 10.36 25.99
CA HIS A 57 11.05 10.67 24.70
C HIS A 57 10.13 10.27 23.56
N ILE A 58 9.91 11.16 22.60
CA ILE A 58 9.14 10.91 21.39
C ILE A 58 10.04 11.14 20.19
N LEU A 59 10.14 10.10 19.34
CA LEU A 59 10.85 10.16 18.08
C LEU A 59 9.85 9.92 16.95
N VAL A 60 9.83 10.80 15.96
CA VAL A 60 8.96 10.69 14.79
C VAL A 60 9.83 10.67 13.54
N ASP A 61 9.72 9.58 12.78
CA ASP A 61 10.40 9.42 11.50
C ASP A 61 9.44 9.79 10.35
N GLU A 62 9.98 10.15 9.18
CA GLU A 62 9.24 10.56 7.98
C GLU A 62 8.22 11.68 8.30
N PHE A 63 8.63 12.67 9.09
CA PHE A 63 7.74 13.71 9.60
C PHE A 63 7.09 14.55 8.48
N GLN A 64 7.69 14.63 7.28
CA GLN A 64 7.13 15.30 6.11
C GLN A 64 5.80 14.66 5.62
N ASP A 65 5.51 13.43 6.02
CA ASP A 65 4.29 12.74 5.65
C ASP A 65 3.17 12.86 6.72
N THR A 66 3.39 13.73 7.71
CA THR A 66 2.44 14.03 8.78
C THR A 66 1.26 14.84 8.25
N ASN A 67 0.05 14.51 8.69
CA ASN A 67 -1.15 15.30 8.45
C ASN A 67 -1.58 16.08 9.71
N GLU A 68 -2.54 17.02 9.56
CA GLU A 68 -2.97 17.88 10.65
C GLU A 68 -3.51 17.11 11.87
N SER A 69 -4.24 16.02 11.67
CA SER A 69 -4.73 15.20 12.81
C SER A 69 -3.59 14.52 13.58
N GLN A 70 -2.54 14.12 12.88
CA GLN A 70 -1.34 13.56 13.51
C GLN A 70 -0.53 14.63 14.22
N LEU A 71 -0.45 15.85 13.66
CA LEU A 71 0.19 16.97 14.35
C LEU A 71 -0.54 17.29 15.65
N ILE A 72 -1.89 17.43 15.64
CA ILE A 72 -2.69 17.66 16.85
C ILE A 72 -2.45 16.55 17.89
N PHE A 73 -2.36 15.30 17.45
CA PHE A 73 -2.04 14.18 18.34
C PHE A 73 -0.67 14.35 19.01
N ILE A 74 0.36 14.75 18.24
CA ILE A 74 1.70 15.00 18.75
C ILE A 74 1.71 16.22 19.70
N GLU A 75 1.00 17.29 19.38
CA GLU A 75 0.85 18.47 20.23
C GLU A 75 0.27 18.12 21.60
N LEU A 76 -0.77 17.30 21.63
CA LEU A 76 -1.38 16.84 22.88
C LEU A 76 -0.45 15.93 23.69
N LEU A 77 0.34 15.08 23.02
CA LEU A 77 1.33 14.24 23.70
C LEU A 77 2.50 15.03 24.27
N THR A 78 2.88 16.15 23.65
CA THR A 78 4.05 16.94 24.01
C THR A 78 3.72 18.17 24.84
N GLN A 79 2.48 18.40 25.22
CA GLN A 79 2.03 19.61 25.93
C GLN A 79 2.79 19.94 27.21
N ASN A 80 3.34 18.92 27.92
CA ASN A 80 4.12 19.09 29.14
C ASN A 80 5.63 18.90 28.93
N PHE A 81 6.11 18.90 27.69
CA PHE A 81 7.54 18.68 27.40
C PHE A 81 8.35 19.98 27.52
N ALA A 82 7.74 21.12 27.26
CA ALA A 82 8.42 22.41 27.32
C ALA A 82 8.95 22.68 28.73
N GLY A 83 10.26 23.01 28.81
CA GLY A 83 10.93 23.30 30.09
C GLY A 83 11.25 22.10 30.99
N ASN A 84 10.91 20.88 30.59
CA ASN A 84 11.24 19.67 31.32
C ASN A 84 12.51 19.03 30.74
N PRO A 85 13.65 18.99 31.46
CA PRO A 85 14.92 18.47 30.96
C PRO A 85 14.93 16.93 30.80
N GLU A 86 13.98 16.22 31.40
CA GLU A 86 13.86 14.76 31.29
C GLU A 86 13.03 14.32 30.08
N LYS A 87 12.44 15.29 29.35
CA LYS A 87 11.60 15.02 28.18
C LYS A 87 12.21 15.56 26.92
N SER A 88 12.06 14.83 25.82
CA SER A 88 12.54 15.26 24.52
C SER A 88 11.62 14.86 23.38
N PHE A 89 11.57 15.71 22.38
CA PHE A 89 10.92 15.43 21.10
C PHE A 89 11.96 15.53 19.97
N PHE A 90 12.00 14.55 19.12
CA PHE A 90 12.87 14.50 17.96
C PHE A 90 12.09 14.08 16.72
N ALA A 91 12.07 14.94 15.72
CA ALA A 91 11.43 14.66 14.42
C ALA A 91 12.48 14.63 13.32
N VAL A 92 12.42 13.64 12.49
CA VAL A 92 13.28 13.45 11.32
C VAL A 92 12.42 13.37 10.06
N GLY A 93 12.88 14.00 8.99
CA GLY A 93 12.21 13.96 7.71
C GLY A 93 12.94 14.73 6.64
N ASP A 94 12.54 14.51 5.42
CA ASP A 94 13.01 15.23 4.25
C ASP A 94 11.81 15.76 3.45
N PRO A 95 11.52 17.07 3.51
CA PRO A 95 10.37 17.64 2.82
C PRO A 95 10.43 17.46 1.29
N MET A 96 11.61 17.25 0.70
CA MET A 96 11.76 16.95 -0.73
C MET A 96 11.27 15.52 -1.09
N GLN A 97 11.12 14.63 -0.09
CA GLN A 97 10.66 13.25 -0.27
C GLN A 97 9.17 13.05 0.04
N SER A 98 8.42 14.11 0.32
CA SER A 98 6.98 13.99 0.56
C SER A 98 6.23 13.56 -0.70
N ILE A 99 5.61 12.37 -0.66
CA ILE A 99 4.87 11.77 -1.78
C ILE A 99 3.42 11.44 -1.43
N TYR A 100 2.98 11.72 -0.19
CA TYR A 100 1.67 11.29 0.33
C TYR A 100 0.63 12.42 0.40
N ARG A 101 0.75 13.46 -0.44
CA ARG A 101 -0.25 14.54 -0.54
C ARG A 101 -1.67 14.01 -0.76
N PHE A 102 -1.83 12.91 -1.50
CA PHE A 102 -3.12 12.24 -1.70
C PHE A 102 -3.69 11.59 -0.43
N ARG A 103 -2.87 11.39 0.63
CA ARG A 103 -3.26 10.95 1.97
C ARG A 103 -3.36 12.12 2.95
N LYS A 104 -3.44 13.36 2.44
CA LYS A 104 -3.48 14.59 3.22
C LYS A 104 -2.19 14.87 4.03
N ALA A 105 -1.05 14.31 3.62
CA ALA A 105 0.25 14.78 4.11
C ALA A 105 0.47 16.21 3.61
N GLU A 106 0.87 17.09 4.50
CA GLU A 106 1.05 18.51 4.23
C GLU A 106 2.50 18.89 4.55
N VAL A 107 3.30 19.08 3.49
CA VAL A 107 4.71 19.51 3.64
C VAL A 107 4.83 20.82 4.40
N GLU A 108 3.81 21.67 4.33
CA GLU A 108 3.68 22.88 5.10
C GLU A 108 3.80 22.63 6.61
N ILE A 109 3.26 21.52 7.13
CA ILE A 109 3.39 21.13 8.54
C ILE A 109 4.85 21.01 8.94
N PHE A 110 5.66 20.34 8.10
CA PHE A 110 7.09 20.19 8.36
C PHE A 110 7.79 21.54 8.47
N SER A 111 7.58 22.42 7.49
CA SER A 111 8.17 23.77 7.47
C SER A 111 7.67 24.63 8.64
N ARG A 112 6.39 24.54 8.99
CA ARG A 112 5.79 25.26 10.12
C ARG A 112 6.38 24.81 11.45
N VAL A 113 6.48 23.51 11.68
CA VAL A 113 7.06 22.94 12.91
C VAL A 113 8.54 23.23 13.01
N GLN A 114 9.28 23.20 11.91
CA GLN A 114 10.68 23.55 11.87
C GLN A 114 10.94 25.02 12.27
N LYS A 115 10.08 25.94 11.81
CA LYS A 115 10.21 27.38 12.07
C LYS A 115 9.69 27.77 13.45
N ASN A 116 8.54 27.23 13.86
CA ASN A 116 7.79 27.70 15.02
C ASN A 116 7.88 26.77 16.24
N GLY A 117 8.28 25.50 16.04
CA GLY A 117 8.18 24.45 17.06
C GLY A 117 6.80 23.78 17.08
N ILE A 118 6.52 23.05 18.15
CA ILE A 118 5.24 22.39 18.41
C ILE A 118 4.66 23.00 19.69
N SER A 119 3.56 23.71 19.59
CA SER A 119 2.99 24.46 20.72
C SER A 119 4.07 25.32 21.44
N ASP A 120 4.29 25.12 22.74
CA ASP A 120 5.30 25.84 23.51
C ASP A 120 6.71 25.23 23.40
N LEU A 121 6.86 24.09 22.73
CA LEU A 121 8.12 23.36 22.57
C LEU A 121 8.92 23.91 21.39
N LYS A 122 9.97 24.69 21.69
CA LYS A 122 10.91 25.17 20.66
C LYS A 122 11.83 24.07 20.21
N LEU A 123 11.98 23.93 18.90
CA LEU A 123 12.85 22.94 18.28
C LEU A 123 14.11 23.57 17.70
N THR A 124 15.22 22.83 17.80
CA THR A 124 16.48 23.19 17.15
C THR A 124 16.59 22.44 15.85
N SER A 125 16.64 23.17 14.73
CA SER A 125 16.79 22.57 13.40
C SER A 125 18.22 22.09 13.16
N LEU A 126 18.34 20.84 12.74
CA LEU A 126 19.59 20.21 12.33
C LEU A 126 19.49 19.77 10.87
N PHE A 127 20.52 20.04 10.09
CA PHE A 127 20.55 19.71 8.67
C PHE A 127 21.66 18.70 8.38
N LEU A 128 21.28 17.54 7.82
CA LEU A 128 22.21 16.55 7.33
C LEU A 128 22.59 16.88 5.89
N LYS A 129 23.87 17.06 5.62
CA LYS A 129 24.41 17.43 4.30
C LYS A 129 25.21 16.33 3.64
N VAL A 130 25.57 15.29 4.39
CA VAL A 130 26.44 14.21 3.90
C VAL A 130 25.60 12.95 3.64
N ASN A 131 25.66 12.46 2.41
CA ASN A 131 25.04 11.20 2.01
C ASN A 131 26.07 10.06 2.08
N PHE A 132 25.78 9.05 2.91
CA PHE A 132 26.64 7.88 3.10
C PHE A 132 26.25 6.67 2.20
N ARG A 133 25.07 6.74 1.59
CA ARG A 133 24.50 5.60 0.84
C ARG A 133 24.96 5.56 -0.60
N SER A 134 25.02 6.72 -1.26
CA SER A 134 25.26 6.82 -2.70
C SER A 134 26.69 7.28 -3.02
N ASN A 135 27.22 6.82 -4.15
CA ASN A 135 28.51 7.28 -4.63
C ASN A 135 28.45 8.72 -5.17
N LYS A 136 29.63 9.30 -5.39
CA LYS A 136 29.75 10.69 -5.82
C LYS A 136 29.05 10.99 -7.14
N ASN A 137 29.14 10.09 -8.14
CA ASN A 137 28.53 10.30 -9.45
C ASN A 137 27.02 10.41 -9.39
N ILE A 138 26.37 9.62 -8.52
CA ILE A 138 24.92 9.69 -8.31
C ILE A 138 24.55 11.01 -7.62
N ILE A 139 25.29 11.40 -6.59
CA ILE A 139 25.01 12.64 -5.85
C ILE A 139 25.23 13.87 -6.75
N ASP A 140 26.30 13.92 -7.52
CA ASP A 140 26.54 15.01 -8.47
C ASP A 140 25.43 15.10 -9.53
N TRP A 141 24.98 13.96 -10.04
CA TRP A 141 23.83 13.93 -10.96
C TRP A 141 22.54 14.43 -10.32
N LEU A 142 22.23 14.01 -9.09
CA LEU A 142 21.07 14.48 -8.32
C LEU A 142 21.13 15.99 -8.10
N ASN A 143 22.25 16.50 -7.60
CA ASN A 143 22.43 17.94 -7.39
C ASN A 143 22.24 18.75 -8.67
N ASN A 144 22.80 18.31 -9.79
CA ASN A 144 22.68 19.00 -11.08
C ASN A 144 21.26 18.94 -11.68
N SER A 145 20.55 17.83 -11.49
CA SER A 145 19.24 17.63 -12.08
C SER A 145 18.13 18.27 -11.25
N PHE A 146 18.14 18.02 -9.95
CA PHE A 146 17.05 18.45 -9.07
C PHE A 146 17.12 19.91 -8.68
N SER A 147 18.32 20.52 -8.64
CA SER A 147 18.44 21.98 -8.49
C SER A 147 17.72 22.79 -9.58
N LYS A 148 17.47 22.16 -10.76
CA LYS A 148 16.73 22.76 -11.87
C LYS A 148 15.25 22.39 -11.90
N ALA A 149 14.88 21.27 -11.25
CA ALA A 149 13.52 20.72 -11.26
C ALA A 149 12.68 21.21 -10.08
N PHE A 150 13.32 21.46 -8.94
CA PHE A 150 12.66 21.97 -7.76
C PHE A 150 12.48 23.50 -7.82
N PRO A 151 11.48 24.02 -7.10
CA PRO A 151 11.29 25.47 -6.96
C PRO A 151 12.52 26.16 -6.38
N LEU A 152 12.72 27.43 -6.75
CA LEU A 152 13.83 28.24 -6.23
C LEU A 152 13.52 28.91 -4.88
N ILE A 153 12.22 29.03 -4.56
CA ILE A 153 11.72 29.76 -3.39
C ILE A 153 10.90 28.80 -2.53
N ASP A 154 11.12 28.88 -1.22
CA ASP A 154 10.28 28.21 -0.22
C ASP A 154 8.96 28.97 -0.13
N ASP A 155 7.86 28.33 -0.55
CA ASP A 155 6.52 28.84 -0.38
C ASP A 155 5.73 27.81 0.44
N SER A 156 5.63 28.11 1.73
CA SER A 156 4.94 27.26 2.69
C SER A 156 3.43 27.15 2.39
N ASP A 157 2.81 28.18 1.81
CA ASP A 157 1.38 28.22 1.54
C ASP A 157 1.01 27.30 0.36
N GLU A 158 1.92 27.14 -0.59
CA GLU A 158 1.77 26.21 -1.73
C GLU A 158 2.43 24.84 -1.48
N GLY A 159 3.12 24.66 -0.35
CA GLY A 159 3.89 23.46 -0.04
C GLY A 159 5.11 23.28 -0.95
N SER A 160 5.64 24.38 -1.44
CA SER A 160 6.80 24.45 -2.33
C SER A 160 8.08 24.42 -1.51
N VAL A 161 8.98 23.47 -1.79
CA VAL A 161 10.24 23.28 -1.08
C VAL A 161 11.42 23.39 -2.05
N PRO A 162 12.41 24.27 -1.80
CA PRO A 162 13.60 24.36 -2.64
C PRO A 162 14.49 23.13 -2.47
N TYR A 163 15.25 22.83 -3.52
CA TYR A 163 16.22 21.74 -3.47
C TYR A 163 17.36 22.05 -2.51
N SER A 164 17.67 21.13 -1.60
CA SER A 164 18.82 21.18 -0.72
C SER A 164 19.87 20.17 -1.20
N SER A 165 21.00 20.67 -1.67
CA SER A 165 22.11 19.83 -2.13
C SER A 165 22.78 19.09 -0.99
N CYS A 166 23.33 17.91 -1.31
CA CYS A 166 24.14 17.13 -0.37
C CYS A 166 25.48 16.73 -0.98
N GLU A 167 26.40 16.31 -0.12
CA GLU A 167 27.72 15.81 -0.49
C GLU A 167 27.80 14.30 -0.28
N SER A 168 28.54 13.57 -1.12
CA SER A 168 28.81 12.16 -0.91
C SER A 168 29.98 11.97 0.04
N SER A 169 29.82 11.11 1.04
CA SER A 169 30.97 10.62 1.83
C SER A 169 31.80 9.58 1.06
N ASN A 170 31.22 8.98 0.02
CA ASN A 170 31.84 7.94 -0.78
C ASN A 170 32.40 8.53 -2.07
N ASN A 171 33.71 8.71 -2.13
CA ASN A 171 34.41 9.22 -3.29
C ASN A 171 34.64 8.19 -4.41
N ASN A 172 34.08 6.97 -4.28
CA ASN A 172 34.10 5.99 -5.36
C ASN A 172 33.36 6.55 -6.57
N LEU A 173 34.04 6.53 -7.72
CA LEU A 173 33.50 6.99 -9.01
C LEU A 173 32.91 5.85 -9.85
N GLU A 174 32.94 4.61 -9.37
CA GLU A 174 32.33 3.49 -10.06
C GLU A 174 30.80 3.59 -10.05
N GLY A 175 30.19 3.36 -11.22
CA GLY A 175 28.75 3.50 -11.40
C GLY A 175 28.29 4.94 -11.64
N GLY A 176 27.01 5.12 -11.80
CA GLY A 176 26.39 6.42 -12.11
C GLY A 176 24.92 6.26 -12.49
N MET A 177 24.43 7.21 -13.28
CA MET A 177 23.07 7.23 -13.81
C MET A 177 23.11 7.00 -15.32
N GLU A 178 22.28 6.07 -15.80
CA GLU A 178 22.05 5.83 -17.22
C GLU A 178 20.57 6.00 -17.53
N LEU A 179 20.26 6.74 -18.59
CA LEU A 179 18.91 6.90 -19.12
C LEU A 179 18.77 6.10 -20.40
N ILE A 180 17.87 5.13 -20.40
CA ILE A 180 17.63 4.24 -21.53
C ILE A 180 16.22 4.47 -22.05
N ALA A 181 16.09 4.83 -23.34
CA ALA A 181 14.83 4.96 -24.01
C ALA A 181 14.61 3.74 -24.94
N LEU A 182 13.57 2.96 -24.65
CA LEU A 182 13.15 1.85 -25.50
C LEU A 182 12.09 2.35 -26.49
N THR A 183 12.32 2.16 -27.78
CA THR A 183 11.37 2.43 -28.85
C THR A 183 10.78 1.11 -29.35
N CYS A 184 9.48 1.09 -29.57
CA CYS A 184 8.79 -0.09 -30.08
C CYS A 184 7.85 0.34 -31.21
N ASP A 185 7.91 -0.33 -32.35
CA ASP A 185 7.11 -0.02 -33.53
C ASP A 185 5.63 -0.42 -33.42
N THR A 186 5.24 -0.95 -32.27
CA THR A 186 3.87 -1.39 -32.04
C THR A 186 3.09 -0.44 -31.13
N LYS A 187 1.80 -0.24 -31.44
CA LYS A 187 0.85 0.48 -30.59
C LYS A 187 0.29 -0.39 -29.45
N SER A 188 0.62 -1.67 -29.42
CA SER A 188 0.18 -2.58 -28.37
C SER A 188 0.94 -2.33 -27.07
N LYS A 189 0.24 -1.92 -26.02
CA LYS A 189 0.84 -1.73 -24.69
C LYS A 189 1.44 -3.03 -24.13
N THR A 190 0.83 -4.16 -24.40
CA THR A 190 1.34 -5.48 -23.95
C THR A 190 2.70 -5.77 -24.58
N ALA A 191 2.85 -5.58 -25.89
CA ALA A 191 4.12 -5.79 -26.57
C ALA A 191 5.21 -4.81 -26.11
N GLN A 192 4.83 -3.58 -25.73
CA GLN A 192 5.76 -2.62 -25.14
C GLN A 192 6.26 -3.08 -23.77
N TYR A 193 5.36 -3.56 -22.90
CA TYR A 193 5.73 -4.11 -21.59
C TYR A 193 6.56 -5.39 -21.69
N GLU A 194 6.28 -6.26 -22.68
CA GLU A 194 7.11 -7.45 -22.94
C GLU A 194 8.53 -7.08 -23.36
N ALA A 195 8.69 -6.08 -24.24
CA ALA A 195 9.99 -5.61 -24.68
C ALA A 195 10.78 -4.96 -23.53
N GLU A 196 10.12 -4.13 -22.72
CA GLU A 196 10.70 -3.54 -21.51
C GLU A 196 11.15 -4.62 -20.52
N ALA A 197 10.28 -5.57 -20.23
CA ALA A 197 10.56 -6.66 -19.31
C ALA A 197 11.74 -7.54 -19.78
N LEU A 198 11.83 -7.81 -21.08
CA LEU A 198 12.95 -8.56 -21.66
C LEU A 198 14.26 -7.80 -21.52
N TYR A 199 14.24 -6.49 -21.79
CA TYR A 199 15.43 -5.64 -21.61
C TYR A 199 15.88 -5.64 -20.14
N VAL A 200 14.97 -5.39 -19.20
CA VAL A 200 15.28 -5.39 -17.76
C VAL A 200 15.83 -6.74 -17.31
N LEU A 201 15.22 -7.84 -17.77
CA LEU A 201 15.70 -9.19 -17.42
C LEU A 201 17.14 -9.44 -17.92
N ASN A 202 17.48 -9.00 -19.14
CA ASN A 202 18.82 -9.13 -19.68
C ASN A 202 19.81 -8.28 -18.87
N LEU A 203 19.45 -7.06 -18.52
CA LEU A 203 20.26 -6.18 -17.67
C LEU A 203 20.54 -6.82 -16.30
N ILE A 204 19.50 -7.39 -15.66
CA ILE A 204 19.67 -8.14 -14.40
C ILE A 204 20.65 -9.30 -14.56
N LYS A 205 20.53 -10.07 -15.65
CA LYS A 205 21.45 -11.19 -15.92
C LYS A 205 22.90 -10.73 -16.11
N ASP A 206 23.10 -9.63 -16.80
CA ASP A 206 24.44 -9.09 -17.07
C ASP A 206 25.08 -8.53 -15.79
N ILE A 207 24.32 -7.83 -14.96
CA ILE A 207 24.79 -7.38 -13.65
C ILE A 207 25.18 -8.57 -12.77
N ARG A 208 24.32 -9.61 -12.72
CA ARG A 208 24.60 -10.83 -11.93
C ARG A 208 25.79 -11.64 -12.43
N LYS A 209 26.09 -11.61 -13.73
CA LYS A 209 27.33 -12.22 -14.25
C LYS A 209 28.57 -11.50 -13.75
N SER A 210 28.52 -10.16 -13.70
CA SER A 210 29.64 -9.33 -13.26
C SER A 210 29.78 -9.34 -11.74
N ASN A 211 28.70 -9.35 -11.03
CA ASN A 211 28.62 -9.36 -9.56
C ASN A 211 27.47 -10.27 -9.09
N PRO A 212 27.75 -11.55 -8.76
CA PRO A 212 26.73 -12.51 -8.32
C PRO A 212 25.96 -12.09 -7.06
N ASP A 213 26.60 -11.32 -6.18
CA ASP A 213 26.04 -10.88 -4.90
C ASP A 213 25.35 -9.50 -4.98
N ALA A 214 25.27 -8.90 -6.17
CA ALA A 214 24.64 -7.61 -6.34
C ALA A 214 23.19 -7.61 -5.88
N SER A 215 22.82 -6.65 -5.05
CA SER A 215 21.43 -6.36 -4.70
C SER A 215 20.83 -5.47 -5.79
N ILE A 216 19.73 -5.91 -6.39
CA ILE A 216 19.08 -5.22 -7.50
C ILE A 216 17.65 -4.92 -7.11
N ALA A 217 17.27 -3.63 -7.16
CA ALA A 217 15.88 -3.20 -6.96
C ALA A 217 15.28 -2.74 -8.29
N VAL A 218 14.09 -3.22 -8.63
CA VAL A 218 13.31 -2.79 -9.79
C VAL A 218 12.13 -1.99 -9.29
N LEU A 219 12.15 -0.67 -9.53
CA LEU A 219 11.11 0.25 -9.11
C LEU A 219 10.23 0.61 -10.30
N THR A 220 8.91 0.55 -10.13
CA THR A 220 7.96 0.86 -11.18
C THR A 220 6.82 1.74 -10.65
N ARG A 221 6.19 2.48 -11.54
CA ARG A 221 5.06 3.34 -11.20
C ARG A 221 3.81 2.55 -10.77
N SER A 222 3.63 1.36 -11.31
CA SER A 222 2.49 0.49 -10.97
C SER A 222 2.87 -1.00 -11.08
N LYS A 223 2.15 -1.84 -10.35
CA LYS A 223 2.35 -3.30 -10.36
C LYS A 223 2.16 -3.93 -11.74
N ALA A 224 1.36 -3.30 -12.60
CA ALA A 224 1.12 -3.78 -13.97
C ALA A 224 2.40 -3.85 -14.82
N HIS A 225 3.35 -2.94 -14.61
CA HIS A 225 4.64 -2.95 -15.32
C HIS A 225 5.55 -4.12 -14.92
N LEU A 226 5.38 -4.68 -13.70
CA LEU A 226 6.17 -5.79 -13.20
C LEU A 226 5.62 -7.17 -13.60
N SER A 227 4.34 -7.25 -13.97
CA SER A 227 3.68 -8.54 -14.25
C SER A 227 4.37 -9.33 -15.35
N GLU A 228 4.75 -8.66 -16.44
CA GLU A 228 5.44 -9.28 -17.57
C GLU A 228 6.88 -9.72 -17.20
N LEU A 229 7.59 -8.89 -16.43
CA LEU A 229 8.92 -9.23 -15.95
C LEU A 229 8.91 -10.50 -15.08
N ILE A 230 7.98 -10.56 -14.12
CA ILE A 230 7.84 -11.74 -13.25
C ILE A 230 7.44 -12.98 -14.07
N THR A 231 6.53 -12.81 -15.03
CA THR A 231 6.11 -13.89 -15.93
C THR A 231 7.29 -14.43 -16.74
N LEU A 232 8.14 -13.55 -17.28
CA LEU A 232 9.34 -13.95 -18.03
C LEU A 232 10.38 -14.65 -17.16
N ILE A 233 10.64 -14.15 -15.95
CA ILE A 233 11.57 -14.78 -15.00
C ILE A 233 11.10 -16.20 -14.67
N ASN A 234 9.82 -16.38 -14.40
CA ASN A 234 9.23 -17.69 -14.10
C ASN A 234 9.26 -18.64 -15.32
N LYS A 235 8.94 -18.16 -16.52
CA LYS A 235 8.95 -18.96 -17.76
C LYS A 235 10.37 -19.45 -18.12
N GLN A 236 11.36 -18.63 -17.88
CA GLN A 236 12.76 -18.99 -18.25
C GLN A 236 13.46 -19.85 -17.20
N ASN A 237 12.74 -20.28 -16.11
CA ASN A 237 13.30 -21.04 -14.99
C ASN A 237 14.66 -20.46 -14.51
N THR A 238 14.77 -19.15 -14.49
CA THR A 238 15.96 -18.49 -14.01
C THR A 238 16.06 -18.70 -12.51
N SER A 239 17.23 -19.12 -12.02
CA SER A 239 17.50 -19.25 -10.57
C SER A 239 17.67 -17.89 -9.86
N ILE A 240 17.10 -16.81 -10.41
CA ILE A 240 17.15 -15.48 -9.82
C ILE A 240 16.14 -15.43 -8.67
N PRO A 241 16.58 -15.28 -7.42
CA PRO A 241 15.67 -15.12 -6.30
C PRO A 241 14.97 -13.75 -6.43
N ILE A 242 13.64 -13.76 -6.30
CA ILE A 242 12.80 -12.55 -6.36
C ILE A 242 12.12 -12.37 -5.02
N ASP A 243 12.28 -11.18 -4.45
CA ASP A 243 11.41 -10.69 -3.38
C ASP A 243 10.40 -9.70 -3.96
N ALA A 244 9.20 -10.20 -4.26
CA ALA A 244 8.12 -9.40 -4.85
C ALA A 244 7.27 -8.76 -3.73
N ILE A 245 7.79 -7.72 -3.11
CA ILE A 245 7.13 -7.01 -2.01
C ILE A 245 5.72 -6.57 -2.44
N GLU A 246 4.72 -6.97 -1.67
CA GLU A 246 3.29 -6.68 -1.88
C GLU A 246 2.66 -7.15 -3.21
N MET A 247 3.37 -7.86 -4.08
CA MET A 247 2.83 -8.28 -5.37
C MET A 247 1.93 -9.52 -5.30
N SER A 248 2.15 -10.37 -4.33
CA SER A 248 1.34 -11.57 -4.16
C SER A 248 0.44 -11.48 -2.92
N LYS A 249 -0.71 -10.83 -3.06
CA LYS A 249 -1.82 -11.30 -2.22
C LYS A 249 -2.10 -12.72 -2.70
N ILE A 250 -1.73 -13.73 -1.92
CA ILE A 250 -1.98 -15.16 -2.21
C ILE A 250 -3.43 -15.37 -2.69
N LEU A 251 -4.38 -14.61 -2.11
CA LEU A 251 -5.80 -14.61 -2.48
C LEU A 251 -6.10 -14.10 -3.91
N SER A 252 -5.18 -13.38 -4.56
CA SER A 252 -5.36 -12.95 -5.97
C SER A 252 -4.96 -14.02 -6.97
N ASN A 253 -4.32 -15.10 -6.52
CA ASN A 253 -4.04 -16.25 -7.35
C ASN A 253 -5.31 -17.13 -7.45
N GLN A 254 -5.84 -17.31 -8.68
CA GLN A 254 -7.06 -18.07 -8.91
C GLN A 254 -6.95 -19.51 -8.39
N THR A 255 -5.82 -20.17 -8.61
CA THR A 255 -5.59 -21.55 -8.13
C THR A 255 -5.67 -21.64 -6.61
N PHE A 256 -5.08 -20.66 -5.92
CA PHE A 256 -5.16 -20.59 -4.45
C PHE A 256 -6.60 -20.30 -3.98
N ALA A 257 -7.29 -19.36 -4.63
CA ALA A 257 -8.68 -19.05 -4.32
C ALA A 257 -9.59 -20.28 -4.48
N ASP A 258 -9.39 -21.04 -5.56
CA ASP A 258 -10.13 -22.27 -5.82
C ASP A 258 -9.86 -23.34 -4.74
N ILE A 259 -8.58 -23.57 -4.37
CA ILE A 259 -8.20 -24.50 -3.29
C ILE A 259 -8.81 -24.05 -1.96
N LEU A 260 -8.76 -22.75 -1.67
CA LEU A 260 -9.35 -22.22 -0.44
C LEU A 260 -10.86 -22.41 -0.38
N CYS A 261 -11.56 -22.20 -1.51
CA CYS A 261 -13.00 -22.47 -1.60
C CYS A 261 -13.31 -23.95 -1.34
N LEU A 262 -12.57 -24.88 -1.94
CA LEU A 262 -12.73 -26.30 -1.69
C LEU A 262 -12.45 -26.65 -0.23
N THR A 263 -11.38 -26.14 0.34
CA THR A 263 -11.03 -26.38 1.75
C THR A 263 -12.13 -25.89 2.69
N LYS A 264 -12.66 -24.67 2.46
CA LYS A 264 -13.78 -24.14 3.27
C LYS A 264 -15.06 -24.95 3.12
N ALA A 265 -15.40 -25.37 1.89
CA ALA A 265 -16.56 -26.20 1.62
C ALA A 265 -16.46 -27.56 2.35
N LEU A 266 -15.30 -28.18 2.38
CA LEU A 266 -15.06 -29.44 3.11
C LEU A 266 -15.00 -29.25 4.63
N PHE A 267 -14.57 -28.09 5.12
CA PHE A 267 -14.56 -27.78 6.54
C PHE A 267 -15.96 -27.47 7.09
N ASP A 268 -16.78 -26.76 6.30
CA ASP A 268 -18.17 -26.43 6.63
C ASP A 268 -19.12 -26.82 5.49
N PHE A 269 -19.81 -27.94 5.65
CA PHE A 269 -20.76 -28.45 4.67
C PHE A 269 -21.96 -27.53 4.45
N SER A 270 -22.22 -26.59 5.36
CA SER A 270 -23.28 -25.59 5.23
C SER A 270 -22.88 -24.37 4.38
N ASP A 271 -21.58 -24.20 4.09
CA ASP A 271 -21.07 -23.08 3.29
C ASP A 271 -21.37 -23.24 1.80
N ARG A 272 -22.63 -22.96 1.46
CA ARG A 272 -23.15 -23.05 0.10
C ARG A 272 -22.33 -22.26 -0.92
N THR A 273 -21.83 -21.09 -0.55
CA THR A 273 -21.07 -20.22 -1.44
C THR A 273 -19.76 -20.87 -1.87
N ASN A 274 -19.00 -21.39 -0.93
CA ASN A 274 -17.73 -22.05 -1.22
C ASN A 274 -17.94 -23.40 -1.94
N TRP A 275 -19.02 -24.14 -1.68
CA TRP A 275 -19.40 -25.32 -2.46
C TRP A 275 -19.69 -24.99 -3.92
N ILE A 276 -20.48 -23.95 -4.20
CA ILE A 276 -20.78 -23.52 -5.57
C ILE A 276 -19.49 -23.08 -6.29
N ALA A 277 -18.61 -22.35 -5.61
CA ALA A 277 -17.31 -21.95 -6.15
C ALA A 277 -16.41 -23.16 -6.47
N ALA A 278 -16.35 -24.16 -5.58
CA ALA A 278 -15.61 -25.40 -5.79
C ALA A 278 -16.14 -26.23 -6.98
N LEU A 279 -17.44 -26.33 -7.13
CA LEU A 279 -18.08 -27.04 -8.27
C LEU A 279 -17.84 -26.32 -9.61
N LYS A 280 -17.69 -25.00 -9.60
CA LYS A 280 -17.33 -24.21 -10.79
C LYS A 280 -15.85 -24.26 -11.13
N SER A 281 -14.98 -24.50 -10.16
CA SER A 281 -13.52 -24.51 -10.32
C SER A 281 -13.04 -25.61 -11.29
N PRO A 282 -11.80 -25.53 -11.84
CA PRO A 282 -11.34 -26.42 -12.90
C PRO A 282 -11.38 -27.92 -12.60
N TRP A 283 -11.32 -28.33 -11.33
CA TRP A 283 -11.39 -29.77 -10.98
C TRP A 283 -12.77 -30.40 -11.11
N CYS A 284 -13.85 -29.63 -11.02
CA CYS A 284 -15.20 -30.10 -11.34
C CYS A 284 -15.71 -29.50 -12.65
N GLY A 285 -15.54 -28.19 -12.85
CA GLY A 285 -15.77 -27.48 -14.10
C GLY A 285 -17.23 -27.44 -14.54
N LEU A 286 -18.18 -27.38 -13.62
CA LEU A 286 -19.58 -27.18 -13.94
C LEU A 286 -19.83 -25.78 -14.51
N SER A 287 -20.72 -25.69 -15.49
CA SER A 287 -21.20 -24.43 -16.03
C SER A 287 -22.18 -23.74 -15.06
N ILE A 288 -22.43 -22.45 -15.26
CA ILE A 288 -23.46 -21.74 -14.50
C ILE A 288 -24.83 -22.38 -14.70
N ASN A 289 -25.14 -22.82 -15.92
CA ASN A 289 -26.40 -23.51 -16.22
C ASN A 289 -26.53 -24.82 -15.46
N ASP A 290 -25.46 -25.61 -15.35
CA ASP A 290 -25.44 -26.82 -14.55
C ASP A 290 -25.73 -26.54 -13.08
N LEU A 291 -25.11 -25.49 -12.54
CA LEU A 291 -25.33 -25.07 -11.16
C LEU A 291 -26.76 -24.60 -10.92
N VAL A 292 -27.35 -23.86 -11.87
CA VAL A 292 -28.77 -23.47 -11.79
C VAL A 292 -29.66 -24.73 -11.76
N LEU A 293 -29.45 -25.68 -12.67
CA LEU A 293 -30.23 -26.92 -12.71
C LEU A 293 -30.15 -27.73 -11.42
N LEU A 294 -28.97 -27.71 -10.75
CA LEU A 294 -28.79 -28.43 -9.48
C LEU A 294 -29.49 -27.73 -8.30
N PHE A 295 -29.52 -26.38 -8.31
CA PHE A 295 -29.87 -25.61 -7.11
C PHE A 295 -31.17 -24.81 -7.20
N GLU A 296 -31.81 -24.65 -8.38
CA GLU A 296 -33.01 -23.82 -8.56
C GLU A 296 -34.23 -24.26 -7.74
N LYS A 297 -34.36 -25.58 -7.50
CA LYS A 297 -35.52 -26.13 -6.81
C LYS A 297 -35.39 -26.22 -5.31
N ASP A 298 -34.17 -26.23 -4.82
CA ASP A 298 -33.89 -26.35 -3.39
C ASP A 298 -32.72 -25.45 -2.96
N HIS A 299 -33.08 -24.40 -2.23
CA HIS A 299 -32.12 -23.42 -1.70
C HIS A 299 -31.78 -23.68 -0.21
N LYS A 300 -32.39 -24.70 0.40
CA LYS A 300 -32.26 -24.94 1.86
C LYS A 300 -31.38 -26.13 2.21
N SER A 301 -31.43 -27.19 1.41
CA SER A 301 -30.62 -28.40 1.63
C SER A 301 -29.14 -28.16 1.44
N LEU A 302 -28.33 -28.97 2.09
CA LEU A 302 -26.88 -28.91 1.94
C LEU A 302 -26.48 -29.23 0.48
N VAL A 303 -25.48 -28.51 -0.02
CA VAL A 303 -25.00 -28.74 -1.39
C VAL A 303 -24.53 -30.18 -1.57
N TRP A 304 -23.85 -30.74 -0.55
CA TRP A 304 -23.41 -32.12 -0.52
C TRP A 304 -24.59 -33.14 -0.74
N GLU A 305 -25.74 -32.92 -0.13
CA GLU A 305 -26.93 -33.73 -0.30
C GLU A 305 -27.48 -33.60 -1.71
N LEU A 306 -27.54 -32.38 -2.24
CA LEU A 306 -28.06 -32.10 -3.57
C LEU A 306 -27.23 -32.75 -4.70
N ILE A 307 -25.90 -32.72 -4.58
CA ILE A 307 -25.01 -33.33 -5.59
C ILE A 307 -24.99 -34.87 -5.53
N ASN A 308 -25.30 -35.46 -4.37
CA ASN A 308 -25.42 -36.91 -4.21
C ASN A 308 -26.82 -37.44 -4.57
N ASN A 309 -27.78 -36.56 -4.79
CA ASN A 309 -29.13 -36.99 -5.18
C ASN A 309 -29.17 -37.32 -6.69
N ILE A 310 -29.53 -38.57 -7.01
CA ILE A 310 -29.56 -39.07 -8.38
C ILE A 310 -30.55 -38.30 -9.25
N ASP A 311 -31.71 -37.90 -8.69
CA ASP A 311 -32.75 -37.17 -9.43
C ASP A 311 -32.26 -35.76 -9.83
N ASN A 312 -31.50 -35.12 -9.02
CA ASN A 312 -30.90 -33.82 -9.33
C ASN A 312 -29.80 -33.93 -10.38
N THR A 313 -28.92 -34.91 -10.25
CA THR A 313 -27.80 -35.13 -11.18
C THR A 313 -28.25 -35.67 -12.56
N SER A 314 -29.39 -36.30 -12.65
CA SER A 314 -29.98 -36.79 -13.93
C SER A 314 -30.37 -35.66 -14.89
N ARG A 315 -30.49 -34.42 -14.40
CA ARG A 315 -30.78 -33.21 -15.21
C ARG A 315 -29.55 -32.65 -15.91
N LEU A 316 -28.37 -33.04 -15.49
CA LEU A 316 -27.12 -32.60 -16.10
C LEU A 316 -26.87 -33.36 -17.41
N ASP A 317 -26.13 -32.70 -18.31
CA ASP A 317 -25.62 -33.42 -19.48
C ASP A 317 -24.63 -34.52 -19.06
N LYS A 318 -24.39 -35.50 -19.96
CA LYS A 318 -23.53 -36.64 -19.67
C LYS A 318 -22.12 -36.28 -19.25
N ASN A 319 -21.58 -35.20 -19.81
CA ASN A 319 -20.21 -34.75 -19.50
C ASN A 319 -20.14 -34.05 -18.13
N SER A 320 -21.11 -33.19 -17.82
CA SER A 320 -21.22 -32.52 -16.52
C SER A 320 -21.51 -33.52 -15.39
N ALA A 321 -22.39 -34.47 -15.61
CA ALA A 321 -22.66 -35.56 -14.67
C ALA A 321 -21.43 -36.46 -14.42
N ARG A 322 -20.62 -36.74 -15.46
CA ARG A 322 -19.36 -37.48 -15.31
C ARG A 322 -18.34 -36.70 -14.49
N ARG A 323 -18.17 -35.42 -14.77
CA ARG A 323 -17.24 -34.53 -14.01
C ARG A 323 -17.63 -34.43 -12.54
N LEU A 324 -18.94 -34.28 -12.28
CA LEU A 324 -19.44 -34.22 -10.90
C LEU A 324 -19.19 -35.52 -10.13
N ARG A 325 -19.32 -36.69 -10.78
CA ARG A 325 -19.03 -37.99 -10.13
C ARG A 325 -17.52 -38.20 -9.86
N SER A 326 -16.66 -37.59 -10.62
CA SER A 326 -15.20 -37.67 -10.42
C SER A 326 -14.64 -36.62 -9.46
N PHE A 327 -15.44 -35.62 -9.12
CA PHE A 327 -15.15 -34.62 -8.09
C PHE A 327 -15.46 -35.17 -6.70
#